data_f374cb1a192daa7373aa93aad08d48ad
#
_entry.id   f374cb1a192daa7373aa93aad08d48ad
#
_cell.length_a   1.000
_cell.length_b   1.000
_cell.length_c   1.000
_cell.angle_alpha   90.00
_cell.angle_beta   90.00
_cell.angle_gamma   90.00
#
_symmetry.space_group_name_H-M   'P 1'
#
loop_
_entity.id
_entity.type
_entity.pdbx_description
1 polymer ?
#
loop_
_entity_poly.entity_id
_entity_poly.type
_entity_poly.pdbx_seq_one_letter_code
_entity_poly.pdbx_strand_id
1 'polypeptide(L)'
;MSLSKEREEEIRKQLSELFDGMMRTLYSLEGSQFRIEVLAEPKIQKFIDAHAGVLDSTFKKVEMSDAMRKRLQRSDYIFSGMKTFHELNEAFPSLLDSNGNRKTFEAFLNDVRKIDNTYNSNYLRAEYNFVQSSAEMAAKWEQFSEDGDRYNLQYRTANDGKVRPEHAALNGVTLPPSDPFWEEYYPPNGWNCRCTVVQVRKSKYPATPHDEAMALGEEALQRDTKGIFHFNPGKENKAVPDYNPYTIRRCRDCDIAKGKIKLAKFIPENELCAACKCLHSCYEASQYTIDNTYGERLKISVQADQTEVEENTRAAHSLLSSFPKMNMQIRKHVYEAGVKNPEYLINDNIADRKGIESPNGVASGFNKAIKQGCSVVVLDLDMHPDKFKQLPSIKLASAINNRHFDFENGIISECYIIYNGKAVKITTDFFSGDKRQTKERIRTELEKIKGDRSHL
;
A
#
# COMPACT_ATOMS: atom_id res chain seq x y z
N MET A 1 -8.17 -7.13 -22.69
CA MET A 1 -8.82 -8.35 -23.27
C MET A 1 -10.03 -8.69 -22.43
N SER A 2 -11.19 -8.92 -23.03
CA SER A 2 -12.37 -9.33 -22.27
C SER A 2 -12.14 -10.73 -21.65
N LEU A 3 -12.68 -10.95 -20.46
CA LEU A 3 -12.63 -12.24 -19.76
C LEU A 3 -13.32 -13.33 -20.64
N SER A 4 -12.59 -14.40 -21.01
CA SER A 4 -13.19 -15.52 -21.74
C SER A 4 -14.16 -16.29 -20.82
N LYS A 5 -15.13 -16.98 -21.42
CA LYS A 5 -16.10 -17.77 -20.64
C LYS A 5 -15.42 -18.87 -19.84
N GLU A 6 -14.46 -19.56 -20.45
CA GLU A 6 -13.70 -20.65 -19.80
C GLU A 6 -12.90 -20.11 -18.59
N ARG A 7 -12.25 -18.96 -18.78
CA ARG A 7 -11.49 -18.33 -17.69
C ARG A 7 -12.40 -17.83 -16.58
N GLU A 8 -13.57 -17.31 -16.93
CA GLU A 8 -14.57 -16.89 -15.92
C GLU A 8 -15.09 -18.06 -15.11
N GLU A 9 -15.37 -19.20 -15.74
CA GLU A 9 -15.81 -20.42 -15.03
C GLU A 9 -14.72 -20.96 -14.10
N GLU A 10 -13.47 -20.96 -14.54
CA GLU A 10 -12.33 -21.34 -13.70
C GLU A 10 -12.20 -20.45 -12.45
N ILE A 11 -12.27 -19.14 -12.64
CA ILE A 11 -12.22 -18.16 -11.54
C ILE A 11 -13.40 -18.37 -10.58
N ARG A 12 -14.61 -18.53 -11.09
CA ARG A 12 -15.81 -18.79 -10.27
C ARG A 12 -15.66 -20.04 -9.42
N LYS A 13 -15.16 -21.11 -10.01
CA LYS A 13 -14.90 -22.37 -9.27
C LYS A 13 -13.87 -22.15 -8.16
N GLN A 14 -12.77 -21.49 -8.46
CA GLN A 14 -11.74 -21.18 -7.47
C GLN A 14 -12.28 -20.31 -6.32
N LEU A 15 -13.04 -19.25 -6.62
CA LEU A 15 -13.63 -18.37 -5.62
C LEU A 15 -14.68 -19.12 -4.77
N SER A 16 -15.50 -19.99 -5.37
CA SER A 16 -16.49 -20.78 -4.64
C SER A 16 -15.85 -21.78 -3.66
N GLU A 17 -14.74 -22.41 -4.03
CA GLU A 17 -13.98 -23.28 -3.13
C GLU A 17 -13.41 -22.50 -1.94
N LEU A 18 -12.91 -21.28 -2.17
CA LEU A 18 -12.41 -20.39 -1.12
C LEU A 18 -13.55 -19.82 -0.25
N PHE A 19 -14.71 -19.54 -0.86
CA PHE A 19 -15.91 -19.13 -0.15
C PHE A 19 -16.35 -20.20 0.87
N ASP A 20 -16.31 -21.48 0.49
CA ASP A 20 -16.61 -22.59 1.43
C ASP A 20 -15.66 -22.59 2.62
N GLY A 21 -14.36 -22.31 2.37
CA GLY A 21 -13.35 -22.17 3.42
C GLY A 21 -13.62 -20.98 4.35
N MET A 22 -14.06 -19.87 3.79
CA MET A 22 -14.46 -18.66 4.51
C MET A 22 -15.71 -18.92 5.36
N MET A 23 -16.73 -19.54 4.78
CA MET A 23 -17.96 -19.91 5.50
C MET A 23 -17.71 -20.91 6.63
N ARG A 24 -16.76 -21.83 6.47
CA ARG A 24 -16.33 -22.73 7.54
C ARG A 24 -15.69 -21.97 8.70
N THR A 25 -14.89 -20.94 8.41
CA THR A 25 -14.34 -20.06 9.44
C THR A 25 -15.46 -19.30 10.17
N LEU A 26 -16.38 -18.68 9.43
CA LEU A 26 -17.54 -18.00 10.02
C LEU A 26 -18.36 -18.95 10.90
N TYR A 27 -18.62 -20.17 10.41
CA TYR A 27 -19.33 -21.20 11.17
C TYR A 27 -18.62 -21.64 12.44
N SER A 28 -17.27 -21.64 12.48
CA SER A 28 -16.50 -22.05 13.67
C SER A 28 -16.45 -20.98 14.76
N LEU A 29 -16.86 -19.74 14.49
CA LEU A 29 -16.87 -18.66 15.48
C LEU A 29 -17.91 -18.94 16.57
N GLU A 30 -17.49 -18.68 17.81
CA GLU A 30 -18.38 -18.71 18.96
C GLU A 30 -18.93 -17.31 19.25
N GLY A 31 -20.18 -17.25 19.70
CA GLY A 31 -20.83 -16.01 20.10
C GLY A 31 -22.05 -15.67 19.26
N SER A 32 -22.85 -14.74 19.79
CA SER A 32 -24.13 -14.29 19.21
C SER A 32 -24.00 -13.04 18.34
N GLN A 33 -22.77 -12.48 18.22
CA GLN A 33 -22.53 -11.25 17.46
C GLN A 33 -21.41 -11.46 16.43
N PHE A 34 -21.60 -10.90 15.26
CA PHE A 34 -20.57 -10.83 14.24
C PHE A 34 -19.42 -9.91 14.71
N ARG A 35 -18.20 -10.40 14.62
CA ARG A 35 -16.99 -9.64 15.01
C ARG A 35 -16.16 -9.28 13.80
N ILE A 36 -15.79 -8.03 13.71
CA ILE A 36 -15.05 -7.46 12.55
C ILE A 36 -13.66 -8.10 12.42
N GLU A 37 -13.06 -8.49 13.54
CA GLU A 37 -11.73 -9.12 13.60
C GLU A 37 -11.65 -10.41 12.77
N VAL A 38 -12.80 -11.02 12.45
CA VAL A 38 -12.88 -12.18 11.56
C VAL A 38 -12.24 -11.89 10.18
N LEU A 39 -12.24 -10.62 9.74
CA LEU A 39 -11.59 -10.22 8.49
C LEU A 39 -10.09 -10.51 8.48
N ALA A 40 -9.44 -10.56 9.63
CA ALA A 40 -8.01 -10.90 9.75
C ALA A 40 -7.74 -12.41 9.76
N GLU A 41 -8.77 -13.26 9.78
CA GLU A 41 -8.60 -14.71 9.77
C GLU A 41 -7.96 -15.20 8.47
N PRO A 42 -6.96 -16.13 8.52
CA PRO A 42 -6.18 -16.52 7.35
C PRO A 42 -6.99 -17.01 6.15
N LYS A 43 -8.08 -17.74 6.37
CA LYS A 43 -8.94 -18.24 5.29
C LYS A 43 -9.77 -17.13 4.65
N ILE A 44 -10.14 -16.12 5.43
CA ILE A 44 -10.85 -14.94 4.93
C ILE A 44 -9.89 -14.05 4.17
N GLN A 45 -8.69 -13.80 4.70
CA GLN A 45 -7.63 -13.10 3.97
C GLN A 45 -7.31 -13.78 2.64
N LYS A 46 -7.21 -15.11 2.61
CA LYS A 46 -6.96 -15.87 1.37
C LYS A 46 -8.08 -15.68 0.33
N PHE A 47 -9.33 -15.55 0.74
CA PHE A 47 -10.44 -15.26 -0.16
C PHE A 47 -10.34 -13.82 -0.71
N ILE A 48 -10.06 -12.84 0.17
CA ILE A 48 -9.86 -11.43 -0.21
C ILE A 48 -8.72 -11.30 -1.22
N ASP A 49 -7.57 -11.91 -0.94
CA ASP A 49 -6.40 -11.90 -1.82
C ASP A 49 -6.68 -12.54 -3.18
N ALA A 50 -7.44 -13.65 -3.19
CA ALA A 50 -7.81 -14.32 -4.42
C ALA A 50 -8.72 -13.45 -5.30
N HIS A 51 -9.75 -12.81 -4.71
CA HIS A 51 -10.64 -11.91 -5.42
C HIS A 51 -9.88 -10.66 -5.92
N ALA A 52 -9.08 -10.02 -5.07
CA ALA A 52 -8.22 -8.90 -5.45
C ALA A 52 -7.25 -9.30 -6.58
N GLY A 53 -6.62 -10.48 -6.49
CA GLY A 53 -5.73 -11.00 -7.52
C GLY A 53 -6.40 -11.24 -8.87
N VAL A 54 -7.70 -11.57 -8.90
CA VAL A 54 -8.49 -11.62 -10.14
C VAL A 54 -8.62 -10.23 -10.75
N LEU A 55 -8.93 -9.21 -9.95
CA LEU A 55 -9.02 -7.82 -10.39
C LEU A 55 -7.65 -7.30 -10.87
N ASP A 56 -6.59 -7.48 -10.09
CA ASP A 56 -5.21 -7.12 -10.43
C ASP A 56 -4.74 -7.74 -11.75
N SER A 57 -5.25 -8.93 -12.11
CA SER A 57 -4.90 -9.61 -13.34
C SER A 57 -5.27 -8.79 -14.59
N THR A 58 -6.23 -7.86 -14.48
CA THR A 58 -6.73 -7.03 -15.59
C THR A 58 -5.66 -6.07 -16.11
N PHE A 59 -4.76 -5.62 -15.25
CA PHE A 59 -3.76 -4.61 -15.60
C PHE A 59 -2.30 -5.09 -15.52
N LYS A 60 -2.08 -6.41 -15.45
CA LYS A 60 -0.69 -6.99 -15.49
C LYS A 60 0.12 -6.53 -16.70
N LYS A 61 -0.54 -6.30 -17.86
CA LYS A 61 0.09 -5.89 -19.13
C LYS A 61 -0.09 -4.42 -19.46
N VAL A 62 -0.75 -3.64 -18.61
CA VAL A 62 -0.92 -2.20 -18.82
C VAL A 62 0.38 -1.52 -18.42
N GLU A 63 0.94 -0.71 -19.30
CA GLU A 63 2.12 0.11 -19.04
C GLU A 63 1.73 1.27 -18.13
N MET A 64 2.28 1.30 -16.92
CA MET A 64 2.09 2.33 -15.90
C MET A 64 3.26 2.29 -14.92
N SER A 65 3.43 3.34 -14.14
CA SER A 65 4.44 3.35 -13.07
C SER A 65 4.17 2.27 -12.02
N ASP A 66 5.23 1.78 -11.37
CA ASP A 66 5.09 0.85 -10.26
C ASP A 66 4.32 1.46 -9.08
N ALA A 67 4.45 2.76 -8.89
CA ALA A 67 3.71 3.50 -7.87
C ALA A 67 2.20 3.45 -8.14
N MET A 68 1.78 3.73 -9.38
CA MET A 68 0.37 3.63 -9.80
C MET A 68 -0.13 2.21 -9.61
N ARG A 69 0.59 1.21 -10.13
CA ARG A 69 0.22 -0.21 -10.02
C ARG A 69 -0.06 -0.63 -8.58
N LYS A 70 0.82 -0.28 -7.65
CA LYS A 70 0.66 -0.61 -6.21
C LYS A 70 -0.54 0.08 -5.59
N ARG A 71 -0.84 1.32 -5.99
CA ARG A 71 -2.03 2.04 -5.52
C ARG A 71 -3.32 1.40 -6.02
N LEU A 72 -3.34 0.97 -7.29
CA LEU A 72 -4.48 0.23 -7.84
C LEU A 72 -4.68 -1.11 -7.14
N GLN A 73 -3.62 -1.88 -6.91
CA GLN A 73 -3.67 -3.16 -6.16
C GLN A 73 -4.21 -2.97 -4.74
N ARG A 74 -3.76 -1.91 -4.05
CA ARG A 74 -4.31 -1.58 -2.72
C ARG A 74 -5.79 -1.27 -2.79
N SER A 75 -6.23 -0.52 -3.81
CA SER A 75 -7.64 -0.22 -4.04
C SER A 75 -8.46 -1.50 -4.25
N ASP A 76 -7.97 -2.43 -5.07
CA ASP A 76 -8.63 -3.71 -5.34
C ASP A 76 -8.71 -4.60 -4.09
N TYR A 77 -7.67 -4.62 -3.27
CA TYR A 77 -7.70 -5.35 -2.00
C TYR A 77 -8.76 -4.79 -1.03
N ILE A 78 -8.81 -3.46 -0.86
CA ILE A 78 -9.81 -2.83 0.02
C ILE A 78 -11.22 -3.05 -0.49
N PHE A 79 -11.44 -2.92 -1.80
CA PHE A 79 -12.72 -3.21 -2.43
C PHE A 79 -13.15 -4.66 -2.21
N SER A 80 -12.25 -5.62 -2.45
CA SER A 80 -12.48 -7.05 -2.24
C SER A 80 -12.78 -7.37 -0.79
N GLY A 81 -12.06 -6.74 0.14
CA GLY A 81 -12.27 -6.90 1.57
C GLY A 81 -13.62 -6.36 2.04
N MET A 82 -14.01 -5.17 1.57
CA MET A 82 -15.32 -4.60 1.90
C MET A 82 -16.47 -5.43 1.32
N LYS A 83 -16.33 -5.97 0.11
CA LYS A 83 -17.24 -6.94 -0.47
C LYS A 83 -17.38 -8.17 0.42
N THR A 84 -16.25 -8.77 0.81
CA THR A 84 -16.21 -9.94 1.70
C THR A 84 -16.87 -9.65 3.05
N PHE A 85 -16.69 -8.46 3.61
CA PHE A 85 -17.36 -8.04 4.82
C PHE A 85 -18.90 -8.07 4.68
N HIS A 86 -19.43 -7.62 3.53
CA HIS A 86 -20.86 -7.73 3.24
C HIS A 86 -21.33 -9.17 3.11
N GLU A 87 -20.58 -10.02 2.41
CA GLU A 87 -20.89 -11.44 2.27
C GLU A 87 -20.97 -12.14 3.63
N LEU A 88 -20.02 -11.86 4.52
CA LEU A 88 -20.00 -12.42 5.88
C LEU A 88 -21.17 -11.93 6.72
N ASN A 89 -21.51 -10.63 6.65
CA ASN A 89 -22.66 -10.07 7.37
C ASN A 89 -23.97 -10.64 6.87
N GLU A 90 -24.13 -10.84 5.56
CA GLU A 90 -25.34 -11.44 4.98
C GLU A 90 -25.45 -12.93 5.32
N ALA A 91 -24.32 -13.64 5.43
CA ALA A 91 -24.27 -15.05 5.80
C ALA A 91 -24.51 -15.30 7.29
N PHE A 92 -24.05 -14.40 8.17
CA PHE A 92 -24.04 -14.61 9.61
C PHE A 92 -25.41 -14.98 10.22
N PRO A 93 -26.55 -14.33 9.88
CA PRO A 93 -27.86 -14.71 10.39
C PRO A 93 -28.28 -16.12 9.99
N SER A 94 -27.77 -16.67 8.89
CA SER A 94 -28.07 -18.00 8.40
C SER A 94 -27.49 -19.15 9.24
N LEU A 95 -26.63 -18.83 10.23
CA LEU A 95 -26.06 -19.79 11.19
C LEU A 95 -27.13 -20.45 12.05
N LEU A 96 -28.26 -19.76 12.29
CA LEU A 96 -29.35 -20.22 13.13
C LEU A 96 -30.56 -20.62 12.28
N ASP A 97 -31.33 -21.59 12.78
CA ASP A 97 -32.64 -21.94 12.26
C ASP A 97 -33.73 -20.99 12.79
N SER A 98 -34.98 -21.18 12.38
CA SER A 98 -36.13 -20.40 12.82
C SER A 98 -36.43 -20.50 14.33
N ASN A 99 -35.90 -21.51 15.01
CA ASN A 99 -36.03 -21.74 16.44
C ASN A 99 -34.84 -21.21 17.25
N GLY A 100 -33.85 -20.58 16.57
CA GLY A 100 -32.65 -20.08 17.21
C GLY A 100 -31.56 -21.14 17.48
N ASN A 101 -31.75 -22.38 16.98
CA ASN A 101 -30.72 -23.41 17.10
C ASN A 101 -29.70 -23.30 16.01
N ARG A 102 -28.44 -23.67 16.33
CA ARG A 102 -27.35 -23.69 15.35
C ARG A 102 -27.58 -24.80 14.33
N LYS A 103 -27.57 -24.44 13.04
CA LYS A 103 -27.69 -25.40 11.93
C LYS A 103 -26.44 -26.29 11.84
N THR A 104 -26.55 -27.41 11.15
CA THR A 104 -25.36 -28.15 10.67
C THR A 104 -24.60 -27.30 9.66
N PHE A 105 -23.30 -27.58 9.47
CA PHE A 105 -22.51 -26.83 8.50
C PHE A 105 -23.05 -26.95 7.08
N GLU A 106 -23.50 -28.16 6.69
CA GLU A 106 -24.09 -28.43 5.38
C GLU A 106 -25.36 -27.62 5.14
N ALA A 107 -26.25 -27.55 6.13
CA ALA A 107 -27.50 -26.77 6.04
C ALA A 107 -27.18 -25.28 5.93
N PHE A 108 -26.26 -24.77 6.76
CA PHE A 108 -25.80 -23.39 6.68
C PHE A 108 -25.16 -23.08 5.31
N LEU A 109 -24.24 -23.94 4.81
CA LEU A 109 -23.56 -23.73 3.53
C LEU A 109 -24.57 -23.70 2.37
N ASN A 110 -25.57 -24.56 2.36
CA ASN A 110 -26.64 -24.56 1.36
C ASN A 110 -27.44 -23.24 1.36
N ASP A 111 -27.74 -22.70 2.53
CA ASP A 111 -28.48 -21.43 2.66
C ASP A 111 -27.71 -20.23 2.12
N VAL A 112 -26.37 -20.24 2.26
CA VAL A 112 -25.52 -19.11 1.83
C VAL A 112 -25.00 -19.22 0.39
N ARG A 113 -25.29 -20.32 -0.33
CA ARG A 113 -24.92 -20.47 -1.75
C ARG A 113 -25.45 -19.36 -2.66
N LYS A 114 -26.61 -18.81 -2.33
CA LYS A 114 -27.16 -17.65 -3.05
C LYS A 114 -26.27 -16.41 -2.93
N ILE A 115 -25.58 -16.24 -1.79
CA ILE A 115 -24.65 -15.15 -1.54
C ILE A 115 -23.45 -15.32 -2.46
N ASP A 116 -22.81 -16.49 -2.44
CA ASP A 116 -21.70 -16.82 -3.35
C ASP A 116 -22.08 -16.57 -4.82
N ASN A 117 -23.23 -17.07 -5.27
CA ASN A 117 -23.68 -16.87 -6.64
C ASN A 117 -23.91 -15.39 -6.97
N THR A 118 -24.45 -14.60 -6.04
CA THR A 118 -24.72 -13.17 -6.25
C THR A 118 -23.42 -12.40 -6.36
N TYR A 119 -22.52 -12.51 -5.39
CA TYR A 119 -21.32 -11.71 -5.29
C TYR A 119 -20.19 -12.22 -6.20
N ASN A 120 -19.98 -13.53 -6.27
CA ASN A 120 -18.81 -14.12 -6.91
C ASN A 120 -19.10 -14.72 -8.29
N SER A 121 -20.36 -14.68 -8.75
CA SER A 121 -20.74 -15.05 -10.11
C SER A 121 -21.37 -13.90 -10.88
N ASN A 122 -22.48 -13.33 -10.37
CA ASN A 122 -23.23 -12.33 -11.13
C ASN A 122 -22.51 -10.98 -11.24
N TYR A 123 -21.77 -10.55 -10.20
CA TYR A 123 -21.10 -9.26 -10.20
C TYR A 123 -19.67 -9.34 -10.74
N LEU A 124 -19.03 -10.49 -10.70
CA LEU A 124 -17.60 -10.67 -11.04
C LEU A 124 -17.22 -10.05 -12.38
N ARG A 125 -17.99 -10.32 -13.44
CA ARG A 125 -17.67 -9.79 -14.77
C ARG A 125 -17.74 -8.26 -14.83
N ALA A 126 -18.70 -7.65 -14.16
CA ALA A 126 -18.87 -6.20 -14.14
C ALA A 126 -17.73 -5.53 -13.39
N GLU A 127 -17.34 -6.10 -12.24
CA GLU A 127 -16.21 -5.64 -11.42
C GLU A 127 -14.89 -5.78 -12.19
N TYR A 128 -14.65 -6.93 -12.80
CA TYR A 128 -13.48 -7.19 -13.65
C TYR A 128 -13.35 -6.16 -14.79
N ASN A 129 -14.43 -5.95 -15.55
CA ASN A 129 -14.41 -5.00 -16.67
C ASN A 129 -14.25 -3.55 -16.20
N PHE A 130 -14.79 -3.20 -15.03
CA PHE A 130 -14.65 -1.87 -14.46
C PHE A 130 -13.21 -1.60 -14.05
N VAL A 131 -12.57 -2.51 -13.31
CA VAL A 131 -11.18 -2.39 -12.88
C VAL A 131 -10.23 -2.35 -14.08
N GLN A 132 -10.46 -3.19 -15.10
CA GLN A 132 -9.69 -3.13 -16.36
C GLN A 132 -9.75 -1.74 -16.99
N SER A 133 -10.95 -1.20 -17.17
CA SER A 133 -11.14 0.12 -17.77
C SER A 133 -10.52 1.23 -16.92
N SER A 134 -10.70 1.17 -15.60
CA SER A 134 -10.11 2.13 -14.66
C SER A 134 -8.59 2.12 -14.73
N ALA A 135 -7.96 0.95 -14.75
CA ALA A 135 -6.50 0.82 -14.81
C ALA A 135 -5.92 1.34 -16.14
N GLU A 136 -6.57 1.04 -17.27
CA GLU A 136 -6.19 1.59 -18.57
C GLU A 136 -6.31 3.12 -18.60
N MET A 137 -7.33 3.66 -17.95
CA MET A 137 -7.57 5.10 -17.90
C MET A 137 -6.63 5.78 -16.88
N ALA A 138 -6.27 5.13 -15.77
CA ALA A 138 -5.27 5.62 -14.83
C ALA A 138 -3.88 5.72 -15.48
N ALA A 139 -3.47 4.72 -16.24
CA ALA A 139 -2.21 4.73 -16.98
C ALA A 139 -2.16 5.86 -18.01
N LYS A 140 -3.25 6.09 -18.75
CA LYS A 140 -3.35 7.24 -19.68
C LYS A 140 -3.26 8.57 -18.94
N TRP A 141 -3.86 8.68 -17.75
CA TRP A 141 -3.82 9.91 -16.96
C TRP A 141 -2.39 10.25 -16.54
N GLU A 142 -1.56 9.27 -16.17
CA GLU A 142 -0.13 9.53 -15.89
C GLU A 142 0.54 10.21 -17.08
N GLN A 143 0.38 9.67 -18.29
CA GLN A 143 0.95 10.26 -19.53
C GLN A 143 0.39 11.67 -19.82
N PHE A 144 -0.92 11.87 -19.66
CA PHE A 144 -1.56 13.17 -19.91
C PHE A 144 -1.07 14.23 -18.90
N SER A 145 -0.80 13.83 -17.65
CA SER A 145 -0.32 14.72 -16.61
C SER A 145 1.10 15.22 -16.89
N GLU A 146 1.96 14.42 -17.52
CA GLU A 146 3.31 14.82 -17.94
C GLU A 146 3.29 15.89 -19.02
N ASP A 147 2.36 15.79 -19.97
CA ASP A 147 2.21 16.75 -21.06
C ASP A 147 1.47 18.02 -20.63
N GLY A 148 0.64 17.93 -19.60
CA GLY A 148 -0.17 19.03 -19.12
C GLY A 148 -1.05 19.66 -20.20
N ASP A 149 -1.31 20.96 -20.10
CA ASP A 149 -2.20 21.69 -21.00
C ASP A 149 -1.59 22.00 -22.40
N ARG A 150 -0.49 21.35 -22.79
CA ARG A 150 0.03 21.46 -24.17
C ARG A 150 -0.96 20.90 -25.20
N TYR A 151 -1.76 19.92 -24.81
CA TYR A 151 -2.78 19.27 -25.61
C TYR A 151 -4.14 19.43 -24.94
N ASN A 152 -5.20 19.15 -25.69
CA ASN A 152 -6.53 18.90 -25.13
C ASN A 152 -6.73 17.39 -24.98
N LEU A 153 -7.58 17.01 -24.05
CA LEU A 153 -8.13 15.67 -23.94
C LEU A 153 -9.49 15.62 -24.64
N GLN A 154 -9.77 14.53 -25.33
CA GLN A 154 -11.04 14.34 -26.00
C GLN A 154 -11.69 13.04 -25.56
N TYR A 155 -12.93 13.12 -25.12
CA TYR A 155 -13.75 11.97 -24.76
C TYR A 155 -14.11 11.16 -26.01
N ARG A 156 -13.96 9.84 -25.96
CA ARG A 156 -14.26 8.91 -27.05
C ARG A 156 -15.11 7.76 -26.55
N THR A 157 -16.21 7.50 -27.22
CA THR A 157 -17.03 6.30 -26.98
C THR A 157 -16.56 5.16 -27.89
N ALA A 158 -16.99 3.94 -27.59
CA ALA A 158 -16.71 2.78 -28.44
C ALA A 158 -17.41 2.86 -29.81
N ASN A 159 -18.30 3.83 -29.99
CA ASN A 159 -19.05 4.12 -31.22
C ASN A 159 -19.71 2.87 -31.86
N ASP A 160 -20.27 2.00 -30.99
CA ASP A 160 -21.03 0.82 -31.40
C ASP A 160 -22.44 0.86 -30.78
N GLY A 161 -23.33 0.01 -31.27
CA GLY A 161 -24.73 -0.05 -30.81
C GLY A 161 -24.92 -0.48 -29.34
N LYS A 162 -23.82 -0.67 -28.56
CA LYS A 162 -23.85 -1.02 -27.14
C LYS A 162 -23.42 0.14 -26.22
N VAL A 163 -23.09 1.29 -26.81
CA VAL A 163 -22.85 2.53 -26.05
C VAL A 163 -24.18 3.04 -25.53
N ARG A 164 -24.22 3.39 -24.23
CA ARG A 164 -25.43 4.03 -23.67
C ARG A 164 -25.69 5.35 -24.38
N PRO A 165 -26.96 5.68 -24.73
CA PRO A 165 -27.28 6.94 -25.42
C PRO A 165 -26.73 8.17 -24.71
N GLU A 166 -26.83 8.23 -23.37
CA GLU A 166 -26.35 9.31 -22.55
C GLU A 166 -24.80 9.44 -22.59
N HIS A 167 -24.08 8.33 -22.68
CA HIS A 167 -22.62 8.37 -22.86
C HIS A 167 -22.23 8.74 -24.29
N ALA A 168 -23.09 8.46 -25.28
CA ALA A 168 -22.83 8.81 -26.66
C ALA A 168 -22.74 10.33 -26.85
N ALA A 169 -23.48 11.11 -26.06
CA ALA A 169 -23.45 12.57 -26.06
C ALA A 169 -22.08 13.15 -25.69
N LEU A 170 -21.30 12.44 -24.88
CA LEU A 170 -19.95 12.86 -24.50
C LEU A 170 -18.92 12.68 -25.62
N ASN A 171 -19.26 11.97 -26.71
CA ASN A 171 -18.29 11.68 -27.77
C ASN A 171 -17.84 12.96 -28.45
N GLY A 172 -16.56 13.28 -28.37
CA GLY A 172 -15.98 14.49 -28.98
C GLY A 172 -15.85 15.67 -28.01
N VAL A 173 -16.41 15.62 -26.80
CA VAL A 173 -16.14 16.62 -25.76
C VAL A 173 -14.64 16.76 -25.60
N THR A 174 -14.14 17.98 -25.73
CA THR A 174 -12.71 18.28 -25.80
C THR A 174 -12.38 19.41 -24.83
N LEU A 175 -11.48 19.15 -23.88
CA LEU A 175 -11.11 20.11 -22.83
C LEU A 175 -9.62 19.96 -22.45
N PRO A 176 -8.96 20.99 -21.91
CA PRO A 176 -7.60 20.84 -21.38
C PRO A 176 -7.58 19.89 -20.18
N PRO A 177 -6.46 19.19 -19.90
CA PRO A 177 -6.31 18.29 -18.74
C PRO A 177 -6.62 18.96 -17.41
N SER A 178 -6.39 20.27 -17.26
CA SER A 178 -6.65 21.05 -16.05
C SER A 178 -8.14 21.34 -15.79
N ASP A 179 -9.02 21.06 -16.78
CA ASP A 179 -10.46 21.35 -16.63
C ASP A 179 -11.10 20.44 -15.57
N PRO A 180 -11.91 21.00 -14.62
CA PRO A 180 -12.60 20.23 -13.60
C PRO A 180 -13.53 19.14 -14.13
N PHE A 181 -14.02 19.25 -15.37
CA PHE A 181 -14.80 18.20 -16.03
C PHE A 181 -14.16 16.81 -15.87
N TRP A 182 -12.83 16.72 -15.96
CA TRP A 182 -12.11 15.45 -15.85
C TRP A 182 -12.03 14.90 -14.42
N GLU A 183 -12.44 15.62 -13.42
CA GLU A 183 -12.57 15.11 -12.05
C GLU A 183 -13.83 14.26 -11.89
N GLU A 184 -14.91 14.71 -12.53
CA GLU A 184 -16.24 14.15 -12.36
C GLU A 184 -16.63 13.15 -13.47
N TYR A 185 -16.19 13.38 -14.70
CA TYR A 185 -16.71 12.67 -15.90
C TYR A 185 -15.63 11.91 -16.68
N TYR A 186 -14.45 11.73 -16.12
CA TYR A 186 -13.41 10.89 -16.71
C TYR A 186 -13.82 9.42 -16.67
N PRO A 187 -13.74 8.64 -17.79
CA PRO A 187 -14.22 7.25 -17.78
C PRO A 187 -13.37 6.34 -16.85
N PRO A 188 -13.97 5.22 -16.37
CA PRO A 188 -15.26 4.64 -16.73
C PRO A 188 -16.44 5.25 -15.95
N ASN A 189 -17.47 5.66 -16.66
CA ASN A 189 -18.67 6.30 -16.12
C ASN A 189 -19.79 5.29 -15.82
N GLY A 190 -19.47 4.10 -15.43
CA GLY A 190 -20.44 3.05 -15.07
C GLY A 190 -19.90 1.64 -15.27
N TRP A 191 -20.59 0.67 -14.70
CA TRP A 191 -20.27 -0.76 -14.90
C TRP A 191 -20.31 -1.10 -16.39
N ASN A 192 -19.29 -1.85 -16.87
CA ASN A 192 -19.10 -2.21 -18.27
C ASN A 192 -18.96 -1.01 -19.24
N CYS A 193 -18.58 0.16 -18.74
CA CYS A 193 -18.25 1.31 -19.59
C CYS A 193 -17.02 1.01 -20.44
N ARG A 194 -17.07 1.33 -21.73
CA ARG A 194 -15.98 1.13 -22.69
C ARG A 194 -15.53 2.45 -23.35
N CYS A 195 -15.91 3.57 -22.74
CA CYS A 195 -15.44 4.87 -23.14
C CYS A 195 -13.97 5.07 -22.79
N THR A 196 -13.30 5.93 -23.52
CA THR A 196 -11.89 6.25 -23.33
C THR A 196 -11.64 7.73 -23.56
N VAL A 197 -10.45 8.20 -23.23
CA VAL A 197 -9.98 9.56 -23.54
C VAL A 197 -8.70 9.46 -24.34
N VAL A 198 -8.55 10.39 -25.29
CA VAL A 198 -7.36 10.50 -26.12
C VAL A 198 -6.85 11.93 -26.11
N GLN A 199 -5.55 12.09 -26.23
CA GLN A 199 -4.89 13.38 -26.36
C GLN A 199 -4.99 13.88 -27.80
N VAL A 200 -5.33 15.16 -27.97
CA VAL A 200 -5.54 15.77 -29.29
C VAL A 200 -4.87 17.13 -29.38
N ARG A 201 -4.46 17.53 -30.59
CA ARG A 201 -3.85 18.84 -30.83
C ARG A 201 -4.90 19.96 -30.73
N LYS A 202 -4.64 20.99 -29.93
CA LYS A 202 -5.49 22.18 -29.76
C LYS A 202 -5.82 22.86 -31.06
N SER A 203 -4.85 22.93 -31.99
CA SER A 203 -5.04 23.57 -33.30
C SER A 203 -6.06 22.86 -34.19
N LYS A 204 -6.30 21.55 -33.99
CA LYS A 204 -7.23 20.76 -34.79
C LYS A 204 -8.55 20.50 -34.07
N TYR A 205 -8.52 20.46 -32.75
CA TYR A 205 -9.67 20.14 -31.90
C TYR A 205 -9.82 21.25 -30.84
N PRO A 206 -10.62 22.31 -31.18
CA PRO A 206 -10.88 23.38 -30.20
C PRO A 206 -11.61 22.84 -28.97
N ALA A 207 -11.45 23.51 -27.86
CA ALA A 207 -12.12 23.13 -26.62
C ALA A 207 -13.64 23.35 -26.74
N THR A 208 -14.38 22.38 -26.21
CA THR A 208 -15.82 22.53 -25.96
C THR A 208 -16.01 23.59 -24.88
N PRO A 209 -17.03 24.46 -24.95
CA PRO A 209 -17.34 25.36 -23.85
C PRO A 209 -17.54 24.58 -22.55
N HIS A 210 -16.93 25.06 -21.46
CA HIS A 210 -16.94 24.33 -20.19
C HIS A 210 -18.35 24.00 -19.69
N ASP A 211 -19.25 24.98 -19.70
CA ASP A 211 -20.63 24.81 -19.22
C ASP A 211 -21.42 23.80 -20.06
N GLU A 212 -21.17 23.76 -21.38
CA GLU A 212 -21.76 22.78 -22.28
C GLU A 212 -21.24 21.36 -21.95
N ALA A 213 -19.93 21.23 -21.74
CA ALA A 213 -19.33 19.94 -21.39
C ALA A 213 -19.85 19.44 -20.03
N MET A 214 -19.97 20.32 -19.03
CA MET A 214 -20.53 19.97 -17.73
C MET A 214 -21.98 19.49 -17.83
N ALA A 215 -22.83 20.18 -18.60
CA ALA A 215 -24.22 19.78 -18.82
C ALA A 215 -24.33 18.39 -19.50
N LEU A 216 -23.48 18.11 -20.48
CA LEU A 216 -23.40 16.78 -21.11
C LEU A 216 -22.90 15.72 -20.12
N GLY A 217 -21.98 16.07 -19.22
CA GLY A 217 -21.49 15.17 -18.15
C GLY A 217 -22.59 14.80 -17.17
N GLU A 218 -23.35 15.78 -16.70
CA GLU A 218 -24.51 15.55 -15.82
C GLU A 218 -25.56 14.66 -16.48
N GLU A 219 -25.88 14.90 -17.74
CA GLU A 219 -26.80 14.05 -18.51
C GLU A 219 -26.26 12.61 -18.61
N ALA A 220 -24.97 12.46 -18.90
CA ALA A 220 -24.33 11.15 -19.03
C ALA A 220 -24.39 10.32 -17.74
N LEU A 221 -24.36 10.95 -16.57
CA LEU A 221 -24.42 10.29 -15.26
C LEU A 221 -25.81 10.37 -14.58
N GLN A 222 -26.85 10.83 -15.25
CA GLN A 222 -28.19 10.95 -14.67
C GLN A 222 -28.74 9.64 -14.08
N ARG A 223 -28.29 8.48 -14.57
CA ARG A 223 -28.66 7.16 -14.04
C ARG A 223 -27.84 6.75 -12.84
N ASP A 224 -26.74 7.41 -12.57
CA ASP A 224 -25.96 7.22 -11.36
C ASP A 224 -26.56 7.98 -10.17
N THR A 225 -27.77 7.60 -9.79
CA THR A 225 -28.53 8.26 -8.69
C THR A 225 -27.79 8.26 -7.35
N LYS A 226 -26.72 7.46 -7.23
CA LYS A 226 -25.89 7.37 -6.03
C LYS A 226 -24.63 8.22 -6.13
N GLY A 227 -24.21 8.62 -7.34
CA GLY A 227 -23.00 9.38 -7.59
C GLY A 227 -21.72 8.57 -7.38
N ILE A 228 -21.74 7.26 -7.70
CA ILE A 228 -20.59 6.37 -7.58
C ILE A 228 -19.53 6.67 -8.64
N PHE A 229 -19.97 6.99 -9.87
CA PHE A 229 -19.11 7.06 -11.05
C PHE A 229 -18.58 8.46 -11.35
N HIS A 230 -18.77 9.43 -10.45
CA HIS A 230 -18.04 10.69 -10.43
C HIS A 230 -16.62 10.46 -9.90
N PHE A 231 -15.73 9.99 -10.78
CA PHE A 231 -14.48 9.39 -10.39
C PHE A 231 -13.43 9.47 -11.51
N ASN A 232 -12.22 9.88 -11.16
CA ASN A 232 -11.08 9.81 -12.07
C ASN A 232 -10.03 8.86 -11.50
N PRO A 233 -9.88 7.64 -12.06
CA PRO A 233 -8.96 6.63 -11.51
C PRO A 233 -7.50 7.08 -11.50
N GLY A 234 -7.10 7.94 -12.44
CA GLY A 234 -5.73 8.45 -12.51
C GLY A 234 -5.45 9.55 -11.49
N LYS A 235 -6.38 10.49 -11.29
CA LYS A 235 -6.26 11.53 -10.25
C LYS A 235 -6.34 10.94 -8.84
N GLU A 236 -7.28 10.02 -8.63
CA GLU A 236 -7.49 9.40 -7.32
C GLU A 236 -6.51 8.27 -7.04
N ASN A 237 -5.79 7.78 -8.05
CA ASN A 237 -4.87 6.64 -7.96
C ASN A 237 -5.56 5.38 -7.42
N LYS A 238 -6.75 5.07 -7.89
CA LYS A 238 -7.58 3.95 -7.44
C LYS A 238 -8.23 3.24 -8.63
N ALA A 239 -8.33 1.93 -8.55
CA ALA A 239 -9.02 1.13 -9.57
C ALA A 239 -10.55 1.16 -9.38
N VAL A 240 -10.99 1.33 -8.12
CA VAL A 240 -12.40 1.42 -7.75
C VAL A 240 -12.59 2.66 -6.87
N PRO A 241 -13.64 3.47 -7.07
CA PRO A 241 -13.89 4.64 -6.24
C PRO A 241 -14.12 4.25 -4.78
N ASP A 242 -13.71 5.12 -3.85
CA ASP A 242 -13.93 4.89 -2.40
C ASP A 242 -15.41 4.77 -2.06
N TYR A 243 -16.26 5.51 -2.77
CA TYR A 243 -17.70 5.32 -2.72
C TYR A 243 -18.13 4.33 -3.80
N ASN A 244 -18.50 3.13 -3.41
CA ASN A 244 -18.84 2.00 -4.27
C ASN A 244 -19.97 1.17 -3.62
N PRO A 245 -20.48 0.06 -4.22
CA PRO A 245 -21.57 -0.71 -3.66
C PRO A 245 -21.36 -1.27 -2.25
N TYR A 246 -20.11 -1.35 -1.78
CA TYR A 246 -19.75 -1.92 -0.47
C TYR A 246 -19.33 -0.86 0.54
N THR A 247 -19.33 0.39 0.16
CA THR A 247 -18.92 1.52 0.98
C THR A 247 -19.98 2.62 0.98
N ILE A 248 -19.69 3.82 1.50
CA ILE A 248 -20.65 4.90 1.73
C ILE A 248 -20.25 6.20 1.06
N ARG A 249 -21.23 7.11 0.86
CA ARG A 249 -21.02 8.32 0.09
C ARG A 249 -19.88 9.21 0.63
N ARG A 250 -19.68 9.27 1.95
CA ARG A 250 -18.57 10.02 2.54
C ARG A 250 -17.18 9.39 2.34
N CYS A 251 -17.08 8.10 1.97
CA CYS A 251 -15.80 7.51 1.66
C CYS A 251 -15.14 8.16 0.44
N ARG A 252 -15.90 8.85 -0.40
CA ARG A 252 -15.40 9.67 -1.51
C ARG A 252 -14.37 10.72 -1.07
N ASP A 253 -14.53 11.27 0.14
CA ASP A 253 -13.64 12.31 0.68
C ASP A 253 -12.79 11.78 1.85
N CYS A 254 -12.57 10.47 1.91
CA CYS A 254 -12.02 9.80 3.06
C CYS A 254 -10.59 9.35 2.84
N ASP A 255 -9.63 9.88 3.60
CA ASP A 255 -8.27 9.35 3.64
C ASP A 255 -8.20 7.98 4.35
N ILE A 256 -9.14 7.64 5.21
CA ILE A 256 -9.38 6.33 5.83
C ILE A 256 -10.77 6.29 6.48
N ALA A 257 -11.75 6.96 5.97
CA ALA A 257 -13.09 7.04 6.51
C ALA A 257 -13.48 8.41 7.07
N LYS A 258 -13.76 9.31 6.21
CA LYS A 258 -14.65 10.43 6.50
C LYS A 258 -16.07 9.96 6.17
N GLY A 259 -16.57 8.94 6.82
CA GLY A 259 -17.62 8.17 6.34
C GLY A 259 -19.05 8.37 6.64
N LYS A 260 -20.01 8.26 5.79
CA LYS A 260 -21.42 7.87 5.99
C LYS A 260 -21.98 7.20 4.76
N ILE A 261 -22.53 6.04 4.94
CA ILE A 261 -23.24 5.34 3.95
C ILE A 261 -24.51 4.67 4.27
N LYS A 262 -25.29 4.51 3.32
CA LYS A 262 -26.38 3.58 3.27
C LYS A 262 -26.23 2.74 2.00
N LEU A 263 -25.57 1.61 2.07
CA LEU A 263 -25.61 0.62 0.98
C LEU A 263 -25.88 -0.80 1.46
N ALA A 264 -25.41 -1.22 2.62
CA ALA A 264 -26.00 -2.36 3.29
C ALA A 264 -27.15 -1.82 4.14
N LYS A 265 -28.35 -2.22 3.84
CA LYS A 265 -29.55 -1.78 4.56
C LYS A 265 -29.51 -2.03 6.08
N PHE A 266 -28.49 -2.70 6.59
CA PHE A 266 -28.44 -3.25 7.94
C PHE A 266 -27.08 -3.20 8.64
N ILE A 267 -25.98 -2.70 8.00
CA ILE A 267 -24.69 -2.60 8.68
C ILE A 267 -24.51 -1.18 9.21
N PRO A 268 -24.31 -1.01 10.53
CA PRO A 268 -24.05 0.30 11.12
C PRO A 268 -22.79 0.96 10.53
N GLU A 269 -22.83 2.29 10.38
CA GLU A 269 -21.72 3.06 9.79
C GLU A 269 -20.39 2.87 10.52
N ASN A 270 -20.44 2.79 11.86
CA ASN A 270 -19.24 2.55 12.66
C ASN A 270 -18.60 1.18 12.40
N GLU A 271 -19.40 0.17 12.10
CA GLU A 271 -18.91 -1.16 11.74
C GLU A 271 -18.27 -1.17 10.36
N LEU A 272 -18.87 -0.49 9.37
CA LEU A 272 -18.26 -0.30 8.06
C LEU A 272 -16.90 0.40 8.16
N CYS A 273 -16.82 1.48 8.96
CA CYS A 273 -15.56 2.19 9.18
C CYS A 273 -14.53 1.33 9.91
N ALA A 274 -14.96 0.51 10.88
CA ALA A 274 -14.07 -0.40 11.59
C ALA A 274 -13.57 -1.53 10.68
N ALA A 275 -14.43 -2.09 9.83
CA ALA A 275 -14.04 -3.07 8.83
C ALA A 275 -13.02 -2.51 7.83
N CYS A 276 -13.26 -1.30 7.31
CA CYS A 276 -12.32 -0.61 6.44
C CYS A 276 -10.94 -0.41 7.10
N LYS A 277 -10.91 0.04 8.36
CA LYS A 277 -9.65 0.18 9.13
C LYS A 277 -8.94 -1.16 9.33
N CYS A 278 -9.70 -2.21 9.66
CA CYS A 278 -9.16 -3.57 9.80
C CYS A 278 -8.49 -4.02 8.49
N LEU A 279 -9.16 -3.85 7.35
CA LEU A 279 -8.62 -4.23 6.04
C LEU A 279 -7.38 -3.43 5.67
N HIS A 280 -7.34 -2.13 5.93
CA HIS A 280 -6.12 -1.34 5.75
C HIS A 280 -4.97 -1.88 6.59
N SER A 281 -5.21 -2.22 7.85
CA SER A 281 -4.20 -2.80 8.74
C SER A 281 -3.73 -4.17 8.23
N CYS A 282 -4.63 -5.04 7.75
CA CYS A 282 -4.28 -6.32 7.15
C CYS A 282 -3.43 -6.14 5.89
N TYR A 283 -3.80 -5.20 5.01
CA TYR A 283 -3.00 -4.91 3.82
C TYR A 283 -1.60 -4.43 4.17
N GLU A 284 -1.46 -3.47 5.08
CA GLU A 284 -0.15 -2.98 5.50
C GLU A 284 0.69 -4.10 6.15
N ALA A 285 0.07 -4.97 6.94
CA ALA A 285 0.75 -6.13 7.52
C ALA A 285 1.26 -7.10 6.44
N SER A 286 0.50 -7.32 5.37
CA SER A 286 0.89 -8.19 4.25
C SER A 286 2.07 -7.65 3.42
N GLN A 287 2.40 -6.37 3.59
CA GLN A 287 3.55 -5.76 2.90
C GLN A 287 4.90 -6.11 3.56
N TYR A 288 4.89 -6.87 4.65
CA TYR A 288 6.09 -7.28 5.37
C TYR A 288 6.15 -8.80 5.53
N THR A 289 7.35 -9.34 5.41
CA THR A 289 7.68 -10.67 5.89
C THR A 289 8.32 -10.58 7.28
N ILE A 290 8.08 -11.59 8.09
CA ILE A 290 8.65 -11.71 9.44
C ILE A 290 9.96 -12.49 9.34
N ASP A 291 11.02 -11.98 9.97
CA ASP A 291 12.32 -12.66 10.00
C ASP A 291 12.25 -13.96 10.83
N ASN A 292 12.87 -15.02 10.32
CA ASN A 292 12.82 -16.34 10.97
C ASN A 292 13.59 -16.38 12.30
N THR A 293 14.60 -15.54 12.49
CA THR A 293 15.48 -15.53 13.68
C THR A 293 14.93 -14.64 14.78
N TYR A 294 14.45 -13.47 14.42
CA TYR A 294 14.02 -12.44 15.37
C TYR A 294 12.51 -12.26 15.45
N GLY A 295 11.73 -12.98 14.64
CA GLY A 295 10.26 -12.92 14.66
C GLY A 295 9.75 -11.49 14.42
N GLU A 296 8.69 -11.11 15.13
CA GLU A 296 8.04 -9.79 15.03
C GLU A 296 8.99 -8.59 15.31
N ARG A 297 10.17 -8.84 15.88
CA ARG A 297 11.17 -7.79 16.10
C ARG A 297 11.86 -7.32 14.83
N LEU A 298 11.82 -8.10 13.75
CA LEU A 298 12.34 -7.73 12.43
C LEU A 298 11.31 -7.99 11.34
N LYS A 299 10.78 -6.91 10.80
CA LYS A 299 9.87 -6.93 9.66
C LYS A 299 10.60 -6.47 8.39
N ILE A 300 10.50 -7.25 7.33
CA ILE A 300 11.17 -6.98 6.06
C ILE A 300 10.11 -6.65 5.02
N SER A 301 10.15 -5.44 4.46
CA SER A 301 9.22 -5.07 3.38
C SER A 301 9.40 -5.98 2.18
N VAL A 302 8.31 -6.50 1.63
CA VAL A 302 8.32 -7.23 0.35
C VAL A 302 8.81 -6.37 -0.83
N GLN A 303 8.88 -5.06 -0.63
CA GLN A 303 9.35 -4.07 -1.59
C GLN A 303 10.72 -3.46 -1.18
N ALA A 304 11.45 -4.08 -0.27
CA ALA A 304 12.82 -3.67 0.05
C ALA A 304 13.71 -3.79 -1.20
N ASP A 305 14.79 -3.00 -1.24
CA ASP A 305 15.77 -3.08 -2.33
C ASP A 305 16.38 -4.49 -2.37
N GLN A 306 16.09 -5.23 -3.43
CA GLN A 306 16.53 -6.62 -3.56
C GLN A 306 18.06 -6.74 -3.71
N THR A 307 18.74 -5.67 -4.09
CA THR A 307 20.20 -5.65 -4.19
C THR A 307 20.89 -5.45 -2.84
N GLU A 308 20.19 -4.88 -1.86
CA GLU A 308 20.71 -4.55 -0.53
C GLU A 308 20.02 -5.29 0.62
N VAL A 309 18.90 -5.99 0.37
CA VAL A 309 18.07 -6.61 1.42
C VAL A 309 18.84 -7.65 2.25
N GLU A 310 19.73 -8.42 1.64
CA GLU A 310 20.55 -9.42 2.32
C GLU A 310 21.52 -8.75 3.30
N GLU A 311 22.25 -7.75 2.85
CA GLU A 311 23.19 -6.98 3.68
C GLU A 311 22.45 -6.18 4.76
N ASN A 312 21.29 -5.61 4.44
CA ASN A 312 20.43 -4.93 5.40
C ASN A 312 19.92 -5.91 6.48
N THR A 313 19.55 -7.13 6.10
CA THR A 313 19.12 -8.15 7.06
C THR A 313 20.27 -8.60 7.97
N ARG A 314 21.46 -8.82 7.42
CA ARG A 314 22.68 -9.14 8.19
C ARG A 314 22.98 -8.06 9.24
N ALA A 315 22.97 -6.80 8.82
CA ALA A 315 23.20 -5.67 9.73
C ALA A 315 22.11 -5.55 10.81
N ALA A 316 20.84 -5.76 10.43
CA ALA A 316 19.73 -5.79 11.37
C ALA A 316 19.89 -6.92 12.41
N HIS A 317 20.35 -8.10 12.02
CA HIS A 317 20.64 -9.20 12.95
C HIS A 317 21.71 -8.81 13.96
N SER A 318 22.78 -8.13 13.53
CA SER A 318 23.84 -7.64 14.44
C SER A 318 23.29 -6.63 15.46
N LEU A 319 22.38 -5.75 15.05
CA LEU A 319 21.71 -4.80 15.93
C LEU A 319 20.77 -5.52 16.93
N LEU A 320 19.89 -6.38 16.44
CA LEU A 320 18.90 -7.07 17.25
C LEU A 320 19.50 -8.07 18.25
N SER A 321 20.66 -8.67 17.92
CA SER A 321 21.44 -9.50 18.86
C SER A 321 22.04 -8.69 19.99
N SER A 322 22.51 -7.47 19.69
CA SER A 322 23.13 -6.57 20.66
C SER A 322 22.11 -5.81 21.52
N PHE A 323 20.89 -5.60 21.00
CA PHE A 323 19.83 -4.83 21.67
C PHE A 323 18.51 -5.63 21.78
N PRO A 324 18.31 -6.42 22.84
CA PRO A 324 17.15 -7.33 22.97
C PRO A 324 15.77 -6.67 22.95
N LYS A 325 15.68 -5.38 23.28
CA LYS A 325 14.41 -4.62 23.28
C LYS A 325 14.15 -3.83 21.99
N MET A 326 15.06 -3.92 21.01
CA MET A 326 14.95 -3.20 19.75
C MET A 326 13.94 -3.88 18.83
N ASN A 327 13.15 -3.08 18.11
CA ASN A 327 12.32 -3.49 16.99
C ASN A 327 12.80 -2.77 15.73
N MET A 328 12.81 -3.49 14.62
CA MET A 328 13.30 -2.97 13.33
C MET A 328 12.37 -3.33 12.20
N GLN A 329 12.35 -2.44 11.20
CA GLN A 329 11.77 -2.74 9.90
C GLN A 329 12.80 -2.40 8.81
N ILE A 330 13.01 -3.32 7.87
CA ILE A 330 13.65 -3.00 6.59
C ILE A 330 12.56 -2.41 5.70
N ARG A 331 12.76 -1.17 5.28
CA ARG A 331 11.72 -0.37 4.62
C ARG A 331 11.60 -0.68 3.13
N LYS A 332 10.48 -0.29 2.54
CA LYS A 332 10.28 -0.34 1.10
C LYS A 332 11.25 0.62 0.40
N HIS A 333 11.72 0.23 -0.77
CA HIS A 333 12.43 1.09 -1.71
C HIS A 333 11.47 1.61 -2.79
N VAL A 334 11.54 2.89 -3.08
CA VAL A 334 10.70 3.54 -4.10
C VAL A 334 11.60 4.00 -5.24
N TYR A 335 11.44 3.40 -6.41
CA TYR A 335 12.23 3.70 -7.61
C TYR A 335 11.67 4.93 -8.37
N GLU A 336 11.48 6.03 -7.66
CA GLU A 336 10.97 7.29 -8.23
C GLU A 336 11.98 8.39 -7.99
N ALA A 337 12.25 9.21 -9.01
CA ALA A 337 13.25 10.27 -8.92
C ALA A 337 12.91 11.30 -7.83
N GLY A 338 13.87 11.59 -6.97
CA GLY A 338 13.71 12.55 -5.87
C GLY A 338 13.11 11.97 -4.58
N VAL A 339 12.67 10.73 -4.59
CA VAL A 339 12.18 10.07 -3.37
C VAL A 339 13.36 9.61 -2.50
N LYS A 340 13.24 9.86 -1.19
CA LYS A 340 14.22 9.43 -0.19
C LYS A 340 13.94 7.99 0.23
N ASN A 341 14.99 7.17 0.23
CA ASN A 341 14.91 5.73 0.53
C ASN A 341 15.82 5.34 1.70
N PRO A 342 15.59 5.81 2.93
CA PRO A 342 16.31 5.31 4.09
C PRO A 342 15.93 3.84 4.37
N GLU A 343 16.90 3.00 4.69
CA GLU A 343 16.74 1.55 4.72
C GLU A 343 15.93 1.03 5.91
N TYR A 344 15.98 1.72 7.08
CA TYR A 344 15.40 1.19 8.31
C TYR A 344 14.36 2.09 8.97
N LEU A 345 13.49 1.46 9.74
CA LEU A 345 12.81 2.04 10.89
C LEU A 345 13.29 1.29 12.13
N ILE A 346 13.88 2.00 13.10
CA ILE A 346 14.42 1.44 14.36
C ILE A 346 13.65 2.07 15.52
N ASN A 347 12.87 1.30 16.27
CA ASN A 347 12.00 1.80 17.32
C ASN A 347 11.22 3.05 16.88
N ASP A 348 10.56 2.98 15.71
CA ASP A 348 9.80 4.03 15.05
C ASP A 348 10.60 5.26 14.56
N ASN A 349 11.93 5.26 14.68
CA ASN A 349 12.79 6.31 14.13
C ASN A 349 13.36 5.90 12.77
N ILE A 350 13.34 6.85 11.83
CA ILE A 350 13.92 6.65 10.49
C ILE A 350 15.44 6.57 10.61
N ALA A 351 16.01 5.49 10.08
CA ALA A 351 17.43 5.20 10.13
C ALA A 351 17.98 4.77 8.77
N ASP A 352 19.26 5.02 8.58
CA ASP A 352 19.96 4.70 7.33
C ASP A 352 21.29 3.99 7.62
N ARG A 353 21.57 2.88 6.89
CA ARG A 353 22.81 2.13 7.01
C ARG A 353 23.85 2.66 6.03
N LYS A 354 25.05 2.86 6.53
CA LYS A 354 26.18 3.30 5.71
C LYS A 354 27.40 2.42 5.94
N GLY A 355 27.80 1.73 4.89
CA GLY A 355 29.07 1.01 4.84
C GLY A 355 30.23 1.99 4.96
N ILE A 356 31.15 1.73 5.90
CA ILE A 356 32.30 2.60 6.19
C ILE A 356 33.57 1.85 5.89
N GLU A 357 34.43 2.45 5.06
CA GLU A 357 35.73 1.88 4.69
C GLU A 357 36.91 2.44 5.49
N SER A 358 36.71 3.59 6.10
CA SER A 358 37.74 4.29 6.87
C SER A 358 37.11 5.31 7.83
N PRO A 359 37.82 5.83 8.84
CA PRO A 359 37.33 6.90 9.69
C PRO A 359 36.85 8.15 8.93
N ASN A 360 37.49 8.46 7.78
CA ASN A 360 37.10 9.61 6.97
C ASN A 360 35.68 9.40 6.35
N GLY A 361 35.24 8.16 6.16
CA GLY A 361 33.92 7.82 5.67
C GLY A 361 32.79 8.16 6.64
N VAL A 362 33.07 8.31 7.93
CA VAL A 362 32.08 8.61 8.98
C VAL A 362 31.32 9.90 8.65
N ALA A 363 32.03 10.99 8.34
CA ALA A 363 31.41 12.27 8.03
C ALA A 363 30.49 12.18 6.80
N SER A 364 30.92 11.47 5.76
CA SER A 364 30.09 11.21 4.57
C SER A 364 28.86 10.38 4.90
N GLY A 365 29.00 9.35 5.74
CA GLY A 365 27.88 8.51 6.21
C GLY A 365 26.80 9.32 6.91
N PHE A 366 27.19 10.14 7.90
CA PHE A 366 26.28 11.05 8.58
C PHE A 366 25.58 12.01 7.61
N ASN A 367 26.33 12.68 6.74
CA ASN A 367 25.76 13.64 5.78
C ASN A 367 24.75 12.98 4.84
N LYS A 368 25.02 11.76 4.39
CA LYS A 368 24.09 11.00 3.53
C LYS A 368 22.80 10.64 4.30
N ALA A 369 22.92 10.14 5.53
CA ALA A 369 21.76 9.80 6.37
C ALA A 369 20.91 11.05 6.69
N ILE A 370 21.53 12.16 7.04
CA ILE A 370 20.82 13.44 7.29
C ILE A 370 20.08 13.91 6.03
N LYS A 371 20.70 13.81 4.85
CA LYS A 371 20.03 14.13 3.57
C LYS A 371 18.82 13.24 3.32
N GLN A 372 18.85 11.99 3.77
CA GLN A 372 17.71 11.07 3.73
C GLN A 372 16.61 11.41 4.77
N GLY A 373 16.86 12.36 5.66
CA GLY A 373 15.93 12.77 6.72
C GLY A 373 15.94 11.84 7.94
N CYS A 374 17.06 11.14 8.16
CA CYS A 374 17.20 10.21 9.28
C CYS A 374 17.62 10.91 10.56
N SER A 375 17.02 10.51 11.68
CA SER A 375 17.47 10.87 13.04
C SER A 375 18.39 9.81 13.65
N VAL A 376 18.52 8.66 13.00
CA VAL A 376 19.38 7.54 13.42
C VAL A 376 20.31 7.15 12.30
N VAL A 377 21.58 6.93 12.63
CA VAL A 377 22.64 6.51 11.70
C VAL A 377 23.18 5.15 12.09
N VAL A 378 23.30 4.23 11.14
CA VAL A 378 23.94 2.93 11.32
C VAL A 378 25.24 2.91 10.53
N LEU A 379 26.38 2.88 11.20
CA LEU A 379 27.70 2.74 10.62
C LEU A 379 28.08 1.26 10.60
N ASP A 380 28.14 0.69 9.40
CA ASP A 380 28.42 -0.73 9.21
C ASP A 380 29.89 -0.92 8.79
N LEU A 381 30.71 -1.40 9.73
CA LEU A 381 32.11 -1.69 9.49
C LEU A 381 32.33 -3.11 8.97
N ASP A 382 31.31 -4.00 9.12
CA ASP A 382 31.38 -5.40 8.66
C ASP A 382 31.31 -5.54 7.15
N MET A 383 30.97 -4.46 6.43
CA MET A 383 31.15 -4.42 4.98
C MET A 383 32.63 -4.46 4.55
N HIS A 384 33.54 -4.01 5.42
CA HIS A 384 34.99 -3.99 5.16
C HIS A 384 35.79 -4.34 6.44
N PRO A 385 35.57 -5.53 7.04
CA PRO A 385 36.06 -5.83 8.39
C PRO A 385 37.60 -5.79 8.48
N ASP A 386 38.32 -6.18 7.45
CA ASP A 386 39.80 -6.19 7.45
C ASP A 386 40.40 -4.79 7.57
N LYS A 387 39.71 -3.76 7.01
CA LYS A 387 40.16 -2.37 7.11
C LYS A 387 40.11 -1.83 8.54
N PHE A 388 39.27 -2.40 9.39
CA PHE A 388 39.10 -1.97 10.80
C PHE A 388 39.84 -2.86 11.81
N LYS A 389 40.29 -4.04 11.40
CA LYS A 389 40.96 -5.02 12.28
C LYS A 389 42.16 -4.44 13.00
N GLN A 390 42.98 -3.66 12.31
CA GLN A 390 44.19 -3.03 12.87
C GLN A 390 44.00 -1.56 13.23
N LEU A 391 42.86 -0.96 12.92
CA LEU A 391 42.59 0.45 13.15
C LEU A 391 42.39 0.72 14.65
N PRO A 392 43.15 1.60 15.32
CA PRO A 392 42.93 1.96 16.71
C PRO A 392 41.53 2.58 16.91
N SER A 393 40.79 2.14 17.94
CA SER A 393 39.44 2.65 18.27
C SER A 393 39.41 4.17 18.43
N ILE A 394 40.49 4.77 18.86
CA ILE A 394 40.64 6.22 19.05
C ILE A 394 40.49 7.03 17.73
N LYS A 395 40.85 6.45 16.58
CA LYS A 395 40.69 7.13 15.28
C LYS A 395 39.24 7.20 14.87
N LEU A 396 38.51 6.10 15.05
CA LEU A 396 37.07 6.05 14.79
C LEU A 396 36.30 6.92 15.79
N ALA A 397 36.65 6.85 17.08
CA ALA A 397 36.08 7.70 18.12
C ALA A 397 36.28 9.20 17.82
N SER A 398 37.44 9.59 17.30
CA SER A 398 37.68 10.97 16.86
C SER A 398 36.75 11.38 15.71
N ALA A 399 36.59 10.52 14.71
CA ALA A 399 35.73 10.80 13.57
C ALA A 399 34.25 10.98 14.00
N ILE A 400 33.76 10.14 14.91
CA ILE A 400 32.40 10.25 15.47
C ILE A 400 32.28 11.51 16.35
N ASN A 401 33.27 11.78 17.19
CA ASN A 401 33.28 12.97 18.04
C ASN A 401 33.25 14.28 17.25
N ASN A 402 33.77 14.31 16.02
CA ASN A 402 33.64 15.46 15.14
C ASN A 402 32.22 15.73 14.65
N ARG A 403 31.29 14.81 14.91
CA ARG A 403 29.85 14.96 14.60
C ARG A 403 29.02 15.44 15.80
N HIS A 404 29.65 15.92 16.87
CA HIS A 404 28.98 16.38 18.10
C HIS A 404 27.84 17.37 17.82
N PHE A 405 28.00 18.31 16.88
CA PHE A 405 26.98 19.26 16.50
C PHE A 405 25.67 18.60 16.01
N ASP A 406 25.74 17.46 15.33
CA ASP A 406 24.56 16.79 14.85
C ASP A 406 23.72 16.24 16.01
N PHE A 407 24.38 15.79 17.08
CA PHE A 407 23.73 15.31 18.31
C PHE A 407 23.24 16.45 19.20
N GLU A 408 24.08 17.47 19.44
CA GLU A 408 23.75 18.61 20.29
C GLU A 408 22.56 19.43 19.74
N ASN A 409 22.43 19.52 18.42
CA ASN A 409 21.30 20.20 17.76
C ASN A 409 20.09 19.28 17.52
N GLY A 410 20.11 18.04 18.00
CA GLY A 410 19.01 17.10 17.84
C GLY A 410 18.74 16.64 16.40
N ILE A 411 19.70 16.84 15.47
CA ILE A 411 19.60 16.37 14.09
C ILE A 411 19.72 14.85 14.08
N ILE A 412 20.68 14.31 14.86
CA ILE A 412 20.86 12.87 15.08
C ILE A 412 20.63 12.60 16.57
N SER A 413 19.76 11.64 16.86
CA SER A 413 19.50 11.17 18.22
C SER A 413 20.35 9.97 18.60
N GLU A 414 20.66 9.10 17.64
CA GLU A 414 21.35 7.84 17.86
C GLU A 414 22.29 7.49 16.70
N CYS A 415 23.45 6.93 17.04
CA CYS A 415 24.34 6.30 16.06
C CYS A 415 24.68 4.89 16.53
N TYR A 416 24.40 3.90 15.69
CA TYR A 416 24.80 2.51 15.93
C TYR A 416 26.05 2.22 15.11
N ILE A 417 27.00 1.48 15.71
CA ILE A 417 28.22 1.04 15.03
C ILE A 417 28.28 -0.47 15.10
N ILE A 418 28.32 -1.12 13.95
CA ILE A 418 28.38 -2.58 13.79
C ILE A 418 29.82 -2.99 13.47
N TYR A 419 30.33 -3.97 14.20
CA TYR A 419 31.60 -4.65 13.95
C TYR A 419 31.62 -6.06 14.54
N ASN A 420 32.14 -7.06 13.79
CA ASN A 420 32.16 -8.47 14.16
C ASN A 420 30.80 -9.03 14.60
N GLY A 421 29.73 -8.71 13.89
CA GLY A 421 28.38 -9.15 14.21
C GLY A 421 27.81 -8.59 15.51
N LYS A 422 28.46 -7.62 16.14
CA LYS A 422 28.02 -6.93 17.36
C LYS A 422 27.81 -5.46 17.08
N ALA A 423 27.01 -4.81 17.91
CA ALA A 423 26.78 -3.38 17.78
C ALA A 423 26.86 -2.63 19.11
N VAL A 424 27.30 -1.38 19.03
CA VAL A 424 27.26 -0.42 20.14
C VAL A 424 26.43 0.79 19.72
N LYS A 425 25.95 1.52 20.74
CA LYS A 425 25.07 2.69 20.56
C LYS A 425 25.73 3.92 21.14
N ILE A 426 25.76 4.99 20.38
CA ILE A 426 26.18 6.34 20.79
C ILE A 426 24.94 7.24 20.75
N THR A 427 24.69 7.94 21.83
CA THR A 427 23.53 8.82 22.03
C THR A 427 24.00 10.23 22.40
N THR A 428 23.11 11.20 22.47
CA THR A 428 23.39 12.61 22.77
C THR A 428 24.11 12.80 24.10
N ASP A 429 23.83 11.96 25.11
CA ASP A 429 24.48 12.01 26.45
C ASP A 429 25.99 11.73 26.39
N PHE A 430 26.49 11.04 25.36
CA PHE A 430 27.94 10.86 25.17
C PHE A 430 28.69 12.18 24.98
N PHE A 431 28.01 13.20 24.44
CA PHE A 431 28.60 14.48 24.07
C PHE A 431 28.55 15.52 25.21
N SER A 432 28.10 15.15 26.38
CA SER A 432 28.17 15.98 27.61
C SER A 432 29.64 16.13 28.08
N GLY A 433 30.09 17.36 28.32
CA GLY A 433 31.45 17.64 28.81
C GLY A 433 32.44 18.05 27.70
N ASP A 434 33.74 17.98 27.98
CA ASP A 434 34.74 18.40 26.99
C ASP A 434 34.99 17.33 25.93
N LYS A 435 35.55 17.78 24.79
CA LYS A 435 35.81 16.93 23.63
C LYS A 435 36.75 15.74 23.91
N ARG A 436 37.64 15.84 24.89
CA ARG A 436 38.55 14.74 25.24
C ARG A 436 37.81 13.65 25.99
N GLN A 437 36.97 14.02 26.94
CA GLN A 437 36.15 13.11 27.71
C GLN A 437 35.13 12.39 26.81
N THR A 438 34.48 13.12 25.92
CA THR A 438 33.55 12.58 24.91
C THR A 438 34.24 11.54 24.05
N LYS A 439 35.40 11.89 23.48
CA LYS A 439 36.18 10.97 22.66
C LYS A 439 36.57 9.69 23.40
N GLU A 440 36.90 9.79 24.65
CA GLU A 440 37.30 8.65 25.47
C GLU A 440 36.11 7.75 25.77
N ARG A 441 34.91 8.31 26.07
CA ARG A 441 33.68 7.54 26.23
C ARG A 441 33.33 6.76 24.95
N ILE A 442 33.38 7.41 23.82
CA ILE A 442 33.12 6.77 22.51
C ILE A 442 34.18 5.66 22.28
N ARG A 443 35.47 5.89 22.58
CA ARG A 443 36.50 4.88 22.43
C ARG A 443 36.18 3.64 23.27
N THR A 444 35.88 3.83 24.54
CA THR A 444 35.54 2.74 25.48
C THR A 444 34.35 1.92 24.97
N GLU A 445 33.33 2.59 24.41
CA GLU A 445 32.17 1.90 23.85
C GLU A 445 32.56 1.05 22.61
N LEU A 446 33.39 1.59 21.71
CA LEU A 446 33.88 0.86 20.54
C LEU A 446 34.75 -0.34 20.88
N GLU A 447 35.49 -0.30 21.99
CA GLU A 447 36.34 -1.42 22.46
C GLU A 447 35.50 -2.66 22.83
N LYS A 448 34.25 -2.48 23.25
CA LYS A 448 33.33 -3.60 23.56
C LYS A 448 33.06 -4.52 22.36
N ILE A 449 33.07 -3.98 21.13
CA ILE A 449 32.84 -4.75 19.91
C ILE A 449 34.11 -5.14 19.19
N LYS A 450 35.25 -4.47 19.45
CA LYS A 450 36.52 -4.79 18.81
C LYS A 450 37.27 -5.94 19.46
N GLY A 451 36.87 -6.38 20.65
CA GLY A 451 37.55 -7.40 21.43
C GLY A 451 38.81 -6.83 22.14
N ASP A 452 39.02 -7.27 23.37
CA ASP A 452 40.13 -6.85 24.23
C ASP A 452 41.45 -7.32 23.61
N ARG A 453 42.32 -6.40 23.24
CA ARG A 453 43.72 -6.70 22.92
C ARG A 453 44.60 -6.46 24.19
N SER A 454 44.20 -7.05 25.32
CA SER A 454 45.01 -6.98 26.53
C SER A 454 45.93 -8.19 26.70
N HIS A 455 46.10 -9.04 25.68
CA HIS A 455 47.06 -10.14 25.68
C HIS A 455 47.71 -10.33 24.31
N LEU A 456 48.62 -9.46 23.96
CA LEU A 456 49.75 -9.73 23.09
C LEU A 456 50.92 -8.81 23.45
#